data_ded96705b2e7d2feb558fc2199e6029e
#
_entry.id   ded96705b2e7d2feb558fc2199e6029e
#
_cell.length_a   1.000
_cell.length_b   1.000
_cell.length_c   1.000
_cell.angle_alpha   90.00
_cell.angle_beta   90.00
_cell.angle_gamma   90.00
#
_symmetry.space_group_name_H-M   'P 1'
#
loop_
_entity.id
_entity.type
_entity.pdbx_description
1 polymer ?
#
loop_
_entity_poly.entity_id
_entity_poly.type
_entity_poly.pdbx_seq_one_letter_code
_entity_poly.pdbx_strand_id
1 'polypeptide(L)'
;MDQENPGGLGSSKKGSGVAAAFFLCPTANAVPTAEGAIQIAMEELPITLHEARVLVVGFGRVGRALAPRLQALGARVTVAARRYEQRSLAQSMGLGTERADRLPDWLCGYDLVVNTAPARVLGVEELSALKEGALVIDLASKPGGVDMAGAAALGVRVVWALSLPGKVAPVSAGRYIMD
;
A
#
# COMPACT_ATOMS: atom_id res chain seq x y z
N MET A 1 -31.78 44.67 47.95
CA MET A 1 -31.31 45.59 46.92
C MET A 1 -30.07 44.85 46.35
N ASP A 2 -30.32 44.03 45.39
CA ASP A 2 -30.11 44.31 43.95
C ASP A 2 -28.64 44.31 43.60
N GLN A 3 -28.13 43.60 42.70
CA GLN A 3 -28.51 43.06 41.41
C GLN A 3 -27.43 42.11 40.98
N GLU A 4 -27.80 40.96 40.47
CA GLU A 4 -27.73 40.55 39.07
C GLU A 4 -26.34 40.34 38.47
N ASN A 5 -26.16 39.05 38.22
CA ASN A 5 -25.36 38.48 37.17
C ASN A 5 -25.87 38.90 35.76
N PRO A 6 -25.11 39.01 34.72
CA PRO A 6 -25.11 37.84 33.84
C PRO A 6 -23.83 37.58 33.03
N GLY A 7 -23.65 36.27 32.77
CA GLY A 7 -23.40 35.83 31.39
C GLY A 7 -22.03 36.06 30.79
N GLY A 8 -21.22 35.03 30.77
CA GLY A 8 -20.09 34.93 29.88
C GLY A 8 -20.19 33.61 29.12
N LEU A 9 -20.70 33.68 27.92
CA LEU A 9 -20.89 32.58 26.98
C LEU A 9 -19.60 31.77 26.76
N GLY A 10 -19.82 30.48 26.72
CA GLY A 10 -18.83 29.51 26.35
C GLY A 10 -18.15 29.79 25.02
N SER A 11 -16.87 29.84 25.05
CA SER A 11 -16.03 29.68 23.87
C SER A 11 -15.96 28.20 23.52
N SER A 12 -16.74 27.82 22.56
CA SER A 12 -16.74 26.50 21.92
C SER A 12 -15.33 26.16 21.42
N LYS A 13 -14.71 25.18 22.04
CA LYS A 13 -13.53 24.50 21.50
C LYS A 13 -13.92 23.64 20.29
N LYS A 14 -14.14 24.25 19.15
CA LYS A 14 -14.14 23.59 17.84
C LYS A 14 -12.71 23.54 17.28
N GLY A 15 -11.85 22.70 17.82
CA GLY A 15 -10.49 22.59 17.33
C GLY A 15 -9.85 21.21 17.42
N SER A 16 -10.46 20.29 18.17
CA SER A 16 -9.85 18.96 18.39
C SER A 16 -10.35 17.86 17.45
N GLY A 17 -11.46 18.05 16.76
CA GLY A 17 -12.04 17.04 15.87
C GLY A 17 -11.27 16.85 14.57
N VAL A 18 -10.75 17.93 13.99
CA VAL A 18 -10.07 17.88 12.67
C VAL A 18 -8.70 17.20 12.74
N ALA A 19 -7.97 17.41 13.84
CA ALA A 19 -6.66 16.75 14.02
C ALA A 19 -6.80 15.25 14.26
N ALA A 20 -7.83 14.82 15.00
CA ALA A 20 -8.12 13.39 15.20
C ALA A 20 -8.58 12.70 13.90
N ALA A 21 -9.40 13.38 13.08
CA ALA A 21 -9.80 12.90 11.76
C ALA A 21 -8.61 12.76 10.80
N PHE A 22 -7.62 13.67 10.86
CA PHE A 22 -6.40 13.59 10.05
C PHE A 22 -5.53 12.39 10.43
N PHE A 23 -5.53 11.94 11.69
CA PHE A 23 -4.82 10.72 12.14
C PHE A 23 -5.58 9.43 11.80
N LEU A 24 -6.89 9.44 11.70
CA LEU A 24 -7.73 8.29 11.31
C LEU A 24 -7.81 8.11 9.78
N CYS A 25 -7.81 9.21 9.03
CA CYS A 25 -7.92 9.23 7.57
C CYS A 25 -6.83 8.43 6.80
N PRO A 26 -5.54 8.43 7.20
CA PRO A 26 -4.53 7.68 6.49
C PRO A 26 -4.66 6.15 6.57
N THR A 27 -5.36 5.64 7.60
CA THR A 27 -5.59 4.19 7.75
C THR A 27 -6.80 3.75 6.94
N ALA A 28 -7.81 4.60 6.85
CA ALA A 28 -9.04 4.37 6.10
C ALA A 28 -8.80 4.22 4.60
N ASN A 29 -7.91 5.03 4.02
CA ASN A 29 -7.53 4.93 2.61
C ASN A 29 -6.66 3.70 2.26
N ALA A 30 -6.10 3.01 3.25
CA ALA A 30 -5.28 1.83 3.00
C ALA A 30 -6.10 0.64 2.49
N VAL A 31 -7.34 0.48 2.96
CA VAL A 31 -8.23 -0.62 2.52
C VAL A 31 -8.66 -0.47 1.06
N PRO A 32 -9.26 0.66 0.63
CA PRO A 32 -9.60 0.85 -0.78
C PRO A 32 -8.38 0.79 -1.71
N THR A 33 -7.21 1.25 -1.26
CA THR A 33 -5.96 1.12 -2.02
C THR A 33 -5.57 -0.35 -2.20
N ALA A 34 -5.66 -1.15 -1.15
CA ALA A 34 -5.36 -2.58 -1.20
C ALA A 34 -6.33 -3.34 -2.12
N GLU A 35 -7.62 -3.04 -2.04
CA GLU A 35 -8.64 -3.64 -2.90
C GLU A 35 -8.44 -3.26 -4.36
N GLY A 36 -8.12 -2.01 -4.65
CA GLY A 36 -7.79 -1.57 -6.00
C GLY A 36 -6.52 -2.20 -6.56
N ALA A 37 -5.52 -2.44 -5.73
CA ALA A 37 -4.32 -3.16 -6.15
C ALA A 37 -4.63 -4.63 -6.49
N ILE A 38 -5.51 -5.27 -5.73
CA ILE A 38 -5.99 -6.63 -6.00
C ILE A 38 -6.79 -6.68 -7.31
N GLN A 39 -7.68 -5.71 -7.54
CA GLN A 39 -8.43 -5.60 -8.78
C GLN A 39 -7.49 -5.49 -9.98
N ILE A 40 -6.51 -4.59 -9.94
CA ILE A 40 -5.50 -4.44 -11.00
C ILE A 40 -4.75 -5.76 -11.22
N ALA A 41 -4.35 -6.42 -10.13
CA ALA A 41 -3.64 -7.69 -10.25
C ALA A 41 -4.49 -8.77 -10.95
N MET A 42 -5.79 -8.85 -10.64
CA MET A 42 -6.72 -9.80 -11.30
C MET A 42 -6.99 -9.46 -12.76
N GLU A 43 -6.97 -8.18 -13.13
CA GLU A 43 -7.20 -7.72 -14.52
C GLU A 43 -5.96 -7.91 -15.39
N GLU A 44 -4.77 -7.70 -14.80
CA GLU A 44 -3.50 -7.64 -15.54
C GLU A 44 -2.72 -8.97 -15.56
N LEU A 45 -2.90 -9.84 -14.57
CA LEU A 45 -2.22 -11.13 -14.53
C LEU A 45 -2.95 -12.16 -15.42
N PRO A 46 -2.23 -12.94 -16.24
CA PRO A 46 -2.82 -14.03 -17.00
C PRO A 46 -3.07 -15.28 -16.16
N ILE A 47 -2.78 -15.24 -14.86
CA ILE A 47 -2.92 -16.34 -13.91
C ILE A 47 -3.83 -15.93 -12.75
N THR A 48 -4.36 -16.91 -12.01
CA THR A 48 -5.11 -16.64 -10.79
C THR A 48 -4.18 -16.15 -9.67
N LEU A 49 -4.72 -15.38 -8.73
CA LEU A 49 -3.97 -15.02 -7.51
C LEU A 49 -3.75 -16.22 -6.59
N HIS A 50 -4.61 -17.25 -6.67
CA HIS A 50 -4.41 -18.50 -5.95
C HIS A 50 -3.10 -19.15 -6.39
N GLU A 51 -2.24 -19.50 -5.43
CA GLU A 51 -0.88 -20.03 -5.62
C GLU A 51 0.12 -19.06 -6.29
N ALA A 52 -0.30 -17.88 -6.76
CA ALA A 52 0.61 -16.88 -7.28
C ALA A 52 1.65 -16.45 -6.21
N ARG A 53 2.88 -16.31 -6.60
CA ARG A 53 3.96 -15.81 -5.73
C ARG A 53 3.96 -14.28 -5.77
N VAL A 54 3.58 -13.67 -4.67
CA VAL A 54 3.42 -12.21 -4.56
C VAL A 54 4.42 -11.63 -3.57
N LEU A 55 5.16 -10.62 -4.03
CA LEU A 55 6.01 -9.81 -3.18
C LEU A 55 5.34 -8.47 -2.87
N VAL A 56 5.20 -8.14 -1.60
CA VAL A 56 4.78 -6.81 -1.15
C VAL A 56 5.99 -6.07 -0.59
N VAL A 57 6.45 -5.05 -1.29
CA VAL A 57 7.57 -4.21 -0.87
C VAL A 57 7.06 -3.09 0.02
N GLY A 58 7.48 -3.14 1.29
CA GLY A 58 6.99 -2.27 2.35
C GLY A 58 5.86 -2.89 3.18
N PHE A 59 5.92 -2.70 4.50
CA PHE A 59 4.90 -3.18 5.43
C PHE A 59 4.38 -2.04 6.31
N GLY A 60 4.08 -0.92 5.63
CA GLY A 60 3.37 0.23 6.19
C GLY A 60 1.85 -0.01 6.22
N ARG A 61 1.07 1.07 6.24
CA ARG A 61 -0.40 1.02 6.29
C ARG A 61 -1.00 0.22 5.13
N VAL A 62 -0.60 0.52 3.90
CA VAL A 62 -1.12 -0.16 2.70
C VAL A 62 -0.63 -1.61 2.65
N GLY A 63 0.65 -1.87 2.90
CA GLY A 63 1.20 -3.23 2.90
C GLY A 63 0.50 -4.14 3.93
N ARG A 64 0.20 -3.62 5.13
CA ARG A 64 -0.55 -4.36 6.17
C ARG A 64 -2.01 -4.62 5.78
N ALA A 65 -2.62 -3.74 5.00
CA ALA A 65 -3.98 -3.95 4.51
C ALA A 65 -3.99 -4.94 3.33
N LEU A 66 -2.97 -4.90 2.46
CA LEU A 66 -2.89 -5.67 1.23
C LEU A 66 -2.46 -7.13 1.46
N ALA A 67 -1.34 -7.34 2.16
CA ALA A 67 -0.72 -8.66 2.24
C ALA A 67 -1.65 -9.76 2.82
N PRO A 68 -2.40 -9.53 3.93
CA PRO A 68 -3.33 -10.53 4.43
C PRO A 68 -4.51 -10.81 3.48
N ARG A 69 -4.95 -9.81 2.71
CA ARG A 69 -6.02 -9.97 1.72
C ARG A 69 -5.57 -10.85 0.55
N LEU A 70 -4.36 -10.64 0.04
CA LEU A 70 -3.77 -11.49 -0.98
C LEU A 70 -3.59 -12.92 -0.47
N GLN A 71 -3.13 -13.10 0.77
CA GLN A 71 -3.02 -14.42 1.41
C GLN A 71 -4.39 -15.10 1.54
N ALA A 72 -5.43 -14.37 1.92
CA ALA A 72 -6.80 -14.91 2.01
C ALA A 72 -7.36 -15.34 0.65
N LEU A 73 -6.88 -14.75 -0.46
CA LEU A 73 -7.17 -15.18 -1.82
C LEU A 73 -6.34 -16.40 -2.27
N GLY A 74 -5.51 -16.96 -1.37
CA GLY A 74 -4.68 -18.13 -1.64
C GLY A 74 -3.34 -17.83 -2.28
N ALA A 75 -2.91 -16.57 -2.35
CA ALA A 75 -1.59 -16.21 -2.85
C ALA A 75 -0.48 -16.57 -1.84
N ARG A 76 0.70 -16.90 -2.35
CA ARG A 76 1.92 -17.09 -1.55
C ARG A 76 2.62 -15.75 -1.37
N VAL A 77 2.29 -15.08 -0.27
CA VAL A 77 2.72 -13.69 -0.04
C VAL A 77 3.99 -13.64 0.78
N THR A 78 4.97 -12.88 0.26
CA THR A 78 6.19 -12.49 0.97
C THR A 78 6.22 -10.97 1.12
N VAL A 79 6.63 -10.50 2.30
CA VAL A 79 6.80 -9.08 2.61
C VAL A 79 8.28 -8.74 2.63
N ALA A 80 8.71 -7.79 1.80
CA ALA A 80 10.04 -7.21 1.88
C ALA A 80 10.01 -5.92 2.70
N ALA A 81 10.71 -5.89 3.83
CA ALA A 81 10.79 -4.72 4.68
C ALA A 81 12.21 -4.52 5.25
N ARG A 82 12.61 -3.22 5.42
CA ARG A 82 13.91 -2.88 5.99
C ARG A 82 13.95 -3.11 7.51
N ARG A 83 12.88 -2.71 8.22
CA ARG A 83 12.83 -2.78 9.68
C ARG A 83 12.53 -4.19 10.16
N TYR A 84 13.26 -4.63 11.17
CA TYR A 84 13.07 -5.94 11.79
C TYR A 84 11.65 -6.10 12.34
N GLU A 85 11.12 -5.07 13.01
CA GLU A 85 9.78 -5.09 13.63
C GLU A 85 8.68 -5.34 12.60
N GLN A 86 8.83 -4.78 11.39
CA GLN A 86 7.88 -5.00 10.29
C GLN A 86 7.93 -6.44 9.79
N ARG A 87 9.13 -7.03 9.68
CA ARG A 87 9.28 -8.43 9.27
C ARG A 87 8.75 -9.37 10.34
N SER A 88 9.08 -9.13 11.63
CA SER A 88 8.56 -9.93 12.74
C SER A 88 7.04 -9.90 12.80
N LEU A 89 6.42 -8.72 12.58
CA LEU A 89 4.96 -8.61 12.53
C LEU A 89 4.38 -9.38 11.31
N ALA A 90 4.97 -9.27 10.13
CA ALA A 90 4.53 -10.02 8.96
C ALA A 90 4.64 -11.53 9.21
N GLN A 91 5.74 -11.97 9.80
CA GLN A 91 5.98 -13.38 10.13
C GLN A 91 4.96 -13.92 11.16
N SER A 92 4.60 -13.12 12.17
CA SER A 92 3.56 -13.51 13.13
C SER A 92 2.16 -13.65 12.51
N MET A 93 1.94 -13.05 11.34
CA MET A 93 0.73 -13.18 10.53
C MET A 93 0.79 -14.34 9.52
N GLY A 94 1.83 -15.17 9.58
CA GLY A 94 2.02 -16.30 8.66
C GLY A 94 2.49 -15.91 7.26
N LEU A 95 2.98 -14.68 7.06
CA LEU A 95 3.53 -14.22 5.79
C LEU A 95 5.01 -14.57 5.66
N GLY A 96 5.48 -14.85 4.45
CA GLY A 96 6.90 -14.89 4.15
C GLY A 96 7.55 -13.53 4.37
N THR A 97 8.84 -13.49 4.72
CA THR A 97 9.54 -12.23 4.93
C THR A 97 10.93 -12.22 4.34
N GLU A 98 11.29 -11.09 3.74
CA GLU A 98 12.60 -10.83 3.16
C GLU A 98 13.13 -9.46 3.54
N ARG A 99 14.43 -9.26 3.36
CA ARG A 99 15.06 -7.96 3.57
C ARG A 99 14.95 -7.12 2.30
N ALA A 100 14.40 -5.91 2.43
CA ALA A 100 14.21 -5.01 1.29
C ALA A 100 15.51 -4.41 0.72
N ASP A 101 16.64 -4.62 1.35
CA ASP A 101 17.98 -4.21 0.88
C ASP A 101 18.69 -5.30 0.06
N ARG A 102 18.02 -6.44 -0.20
CA ARG A 102 18.55 -7.58 -0.97
C ARG A 102 17.56 -8.09 -2.02
N LEU A 103 16.74 -7.19 -2.56
CA LEU A 103 15.68 -7.54 -3.52
C LEU A 103 16.19 -8.30 -4.76
N PRO A 104 17.32 -7.93 -5.41
CA PRO A 104 17.74 -8.59 -6.65
C PRO A 104 18.01 -10.08 -6.49
N ASP A 105 18.40 -10.53 -5.30
CA ASP A 105 18.82 -11.93 -5.05
C ASP A 105 17.70 -12.96 -5.36
N TRP A 106 16.42 -12.56 -5.32
CA TRP A 106 15.29 -13.50 -5.37
C TRP A 106 14.03 -12.99 -6.09
N LEU A 107 14.10 -11.83 -6.76
CA LEU A 107 12.97 -11.27 -7.51
C LEU A 107 12.48 -12.17 -8.66
N CYS A 108 13.35 -12.98 -9.24
CA CYS A 108 12.99 -13.93 -10.30
C CYS A 108 11.93 -14.98 -9.90
N GLY A 109 11.63 -15.08 -8.60
CA GLY A 109 10.66 -16.01 -8.08
C GLY A 109 9.22 -15.52 -8.05
N TYR A 110 8.94 -14.24 -8.31
CA TYR A 110 7.63 -13.65 -8.11
C TYR A 110 6.87 -13.39 -9.39
N ASP A 111 5.56 -13.65 -9.37
CA ASP A 111 4.59 -13.36 -10.45
C ASP A 111 4.14 -11.91 -10.39
N LEU A 112 4.01 -11.40 -9.18
CA LEU A 112 3.53 -10.05 -8.87
C LEU A 112 4.43 -9.39 -7.84
N VAL A 113 4.85 -8.17 -8.12
CA VAL A 113 5.53 -7.28 -7.15
C VAL A 113 4.69 -6.05 -6.92
N VAL A 114 4.28 -5.80 -5.68
CA VAL A 114 3.51 -4.61 -5.31
C VAL A 114 4.36 -3.70 -4.43
N ASN A 115 4.76 -2.55 -4.96
CA ASN A 115 5.46 -1.55 -4.18
C ASN A 115 4.49 -0.67 -3.40
N THR A 116 4.68 -0.62 -2.08
CA THR A 116 3.95 0.27 -1.16
C THR A 116 4.87 1.26 -0.45
N ALA A 117 6.17 1.21 -0.70
CA ALA A 117 7.14 2.09 -0.07
C ALA A 117 7.24 3.43 -0.80
N PRO A 118 7.25 4.58 -0.08
CA PRO A 118 7.31 5.91 -0.69
C PRO A 118 8.76 6.30 -1.07
N ALA A 119 9.57 5.36 -1.48
CA ALA A 119 10.96 5.54 -1.88
C ALA A 119 11.23 4.73 -3.14
N ARG A 120 12.18 5.16 -3.95
CA ARG A 120 12.63 4.40 -5.12
C ARG A 120 13.31 3.11 -4.65
N VAL A 121 12.65 1.98 -4.89
CA VAL A 121 13.09 0.66 -4.43
C VAL A 121 13.26 -0.34 -5.57
N LEU A 122 12.71 -0.05 -6.75
CA LEU A 122 12.82 -0.86 -7.95
C LEU A 122 13.51 -0.04 -9.05
N GLY A 123 14.83 -0.08 -9.06
CA GLY A 123 15.69 0.47 -10.10
C GLY A 123 15.93 -0.54 -11.23
N VAL A 124 16.84 -0.21 -12.14
CA VAL A 124 17.18 -1.08 -13.29
C VAL A 124 17.67 -2.45 -12.82
N GLU A 125 18.47 -2.52 -11.75
CA GLU A 125 19.01 -3.77 -11.21
C GLU A 125 17.87 -4.69 -10.74
N GLU A 126 16.96 -4.18 -9.90
CA GLU A 126 15.81 -4.93 -9.40
C GLU A 126 14.87 -5.34 -10.54
N LEU A 127 14.62 -4.43 -11.47
CA LEU A 127 13.73 -4.71 -12.62
C LEU A 127 14.31 -5.78 -13.54
N SER A 128 15.63 -5.80 -13.75
CA SER A 128 16.31 -6.82 -14.57
C SER A 128 16.32 -8.20 -13.91
N ALA A 129 16.17 -8.27 -12.58
CA ALA A 129 16.11 -9.52 -11.82
C ALA A 129 14.70 -10.13 -11.78
N LEU A 130 13.68 -9.46 -12.29
CA LEU A 130 12.33 -10.01 -12.38
C LEU A 130 12.25 -11.14 -13.40
N LYS A 131 11.40 -12.11 -13.16
CA LYS A 131 11.11 -13.12 -14.17
C LYS A 131 10.32 -12.53 -15.34
N GLU A 132 10.45 -13.15 -16.50
CA GLU A 132 9.67 -12.79 -17.68
C GLU A 132 8.16 -12.88 -17.40
N GLY A 133 7.41 -11.88 -17.82
CA GLY A 133 5.96 -11.79 -17.60
C GLY A 133 5.53 -11.37 -16.19
N ALA A 134 6.46 -11.08 -15.28
CA ALA A 134 6.11 -10.54 -13.97
C ALA A 134 5.39 -9.18 -14.10
N LEU A 135 4.39 -8.96 -13.24
CA LEU A 135 3.70 -7.69 -13.13
C LEU A 135 4.24 -6.89 -11.94
N VAL A 136 4.48 -5.61 -12.14
CA VAL A 136 4.80 -4.66 -11.07
C VAL A 136 3.65 -3.69 -10.91
N ILE A 137 3.13 -3.53 -9.68
CA ILE A 137 2.16 -2.49 -9.34
C ILE A 137 2.83 -1.51 -8.38
N ASP A 138 2.91 -0.24 -8.75
CA ASP A 138 3.45 0.82 -7.89
C ASP A 138 2.31 1.62 -7.26
N LEU A 139 2.17 1.52 -5.93
CA LEU A 139 1.20 2.25 -5.13
C LEU A 139 1.80 3.50 -4.48
N ALA A 140 3.08 3.78 -4.71
CA ALA A 140 3.74 4.94 -4.16
C ALA A 140 3.24 6.24 -4.78
N SER A 141 3.10 7.26 -3.93
CA SER A 141 2.83 8.63 -4.39
C SER A 141 4.00 9.15 -5.25
N LYS A 142 3.76 10.19 -6.02
CA LYS A 142 4.82 10.84 -6.80
C LYS A 142 6.04 11.16 -5.91
N PRO A 143 7.26 10.92 -6.40
CA PRO A 143 7.66 10.57 -7.77
C PRO A 143 7.54 9.06 -8.12
N GLY A 144 7.01 8.20 -7.24
CA GLY A 144 6.92 6.77 -7.45
C GLY A 144 8.11 6.00 -6.86
N GLY A 145 7.97 4.68 -6.79
CA GLY A 145 9.01 3.79 -6.26
C GLY A 145 9.70 2.94 -7.32
N VAL A 146 9.30 3.07 -8.59
CA VAL A 146 9.79 2.28 -9.73
C VAL A 146 10.47 3.18 -10.77
N ASP A 147 11.55 2.71 -11.34
CA ASP A 147 12.18 3.32 -12.50
C ASP A 147 11.36 3.01 -13.76
N MET A 148 10.44 3.91 -14.12
CA MET A 148 9.56 3.73 -15.26
C MET A 148 10.33 3.70 -16.59
N ALA A 149 11.42 4.47 -16.71
CA ALA A 149 12.25 4.49 -17.94
C ALA A 149 13.03 3.16 -18.07
N GLY A 150 13.62 2.69 -16.97
CA GLY A 150 14.29 1.40 -16.90
C GLY A 150 13.31 0.25 -17.17
N ALA A 151 12.11 0.29 -16.62
CA ALA A 151 11.08 -0.71 -16.86
C ALA A 151 10.70 -0.79 -18.35
N ALA A 152 10.47 0.35 -18.98
CA ALA A 152 10.15 0.40 -20.41
C ALA A 152 11.29 -0.16 -21.28
N ALA A 153 12.55 0.17 -20.95
CA ALA A 153 13.73 -0.34 -21.67
C ALA A 153 13.91 -1.86 -21.53
N LEU A 154 13.52 -2.42 -20.37
CA LEU A 154 13.60 -3.85 -20.06
C LEU A 154 12.35 -4.63 -20.48
N GLY A 155 11.30 -3.97 -20.98
CA GLY A 155 10.02 -4.62 -21.32
C GLY A 155 9.23 -5.11 -20.09
N VAL A 156 9.52 -4.59 -18.91
CA VAL A 156 8.81 -4.95 -17.67
C VAL A 156 7.47 -4.23 -17.61
N ARG A 157 6.39 -4.97 -17.39
CA ARG A 157 5.05 -4.42 -17.26
C ARG A 157 4.85 -3.79 -15.90
N VAL A 158 4.67 -2.48 -15.88
CA VAL A 158 4.46 -1.69 -14.65
C VAL A 158 3.15 -0.93 -14.72
N VAL A 159 2.31 -1.07 -13.69
CA VAL A 159 1.11 -0.25 -13.48
C VAL A 159 1.35 0.70 -12.32
N TRP A 160 1.46 1.99 -12.62
CA TRP A 160 1.53 3.01 -11.57
C TRP A 160 0.13 3.44 -11.16
N ALA A 161 -0.33 2.93 -10.05
CA ALA A 161 -1.71 3.03 -9.59
C ALA A 161 -1.91 4.20 -8.63
N LEU A 162 -2.07 5.39 -9.17
CA LEU A 162 -2.36 6.61 -8.41
C LEU A 162 -3.85 6.75 -8.11
N SER A 163 -4.16 7.30 -6.92
CA SER A 163 -5.53 7.71 -6.52
C SER A 163 -6.56 6.57 -6.54
N LEU A 164 -6.12 5.34 -6.24
CA LEU A 164 -6.99 4.16 -6.19
C LEU A 164 -8.24 4.32 -5.31
N PRO A 165 -8.18 4.90 -4.09
CA PRO A 165 -9.38 5.03 -3.26
C PRO A 165 -10.53 5.74 -3.97
N GLY A 166 -10.25 6.83 -4.68
CA GLY A 166 -11.26 7.58 -5.42
C GLY A 166 -11.77 6.87 -6.68
N LYS A 167 -10.99 5.96 -7.27
CA LYS A 167 -11.36 5.21 -8.46
C LYS A 167 -12.17 3.95 -8.13
N VAL A 168 -11.75 3.22 -7.09
CA VAL A 168 -12.30 1.89 -6.75
C VAL A 168 -13.48 1.99 -5.78
N ALA A 169 -13.43 2.91 -4.82
CA ALA A 169 -14.43 3.03 -3.78
C ALA A 169 -14.72 4.51 -3.44
N PRO A 170 -15.26 5.32 -4.39
CA PRO A 170 -15.44 6.76 -4.20
C PRO A 170 -16.37 7.09 -3.01
N VAL A 171 -17.40 6.29 -2.78
CA VAL A 171 -18.32 6.47 -1.65
C VAL A 171 -17.66 6.20 -0.31
N SER A 172 -16.88 5.10 -0.22
CA SER A 172 -16.16 4.75 1.00
C SER A 172 -15.03 5.75 1.26
N ALA A 173 -14.27 6.12 0.23
CA ALA A 173 -13.22 7.13 0.34
C ALA A 173 -13.78 8.49 0.77
N GLY A 174 -14.94 8.88 0.28
CA GLY A 174 -15.63 10.13 0.67
C GLY A 174 -16.08 10.14 2.14
N ARG A 175 -16.60 9.02 2.66
CA ARG A 175 -16.98 8.91 4.08
C ARG A 175 -15.81 9.12 5.03
N TYR A 176 -14.65 8.57 4.70
CA TYR A 176 -13.43 8.71 5.51
C TYR A 176 -12.81 10.12 5.50
N ILE A 177 -13.27 11.00 4.63
CA ILE A 177 -12.84 12.42 4.59
C ILE A 177 -13.77 13.29 5.44
N MET A 178 -15.02 12.83 5.66
CA MET A 178 -16.07 13.62 6.35
C MET A 178 -16.23 13.29 7.84
N ASP A 179 -15.68 12.16 8.31
CA ASP A 179 -15.60 11.76 9.73
C ASP A 179 -14.25 12.19 10.34
#